data_798b3f0efb98f1f4778b126a261e7f4b
#
_entry.id   798b3f0efb98f1f4778b126a261e7f4b
#
_cell.length_a   1.000
_cell.length_b   1.000
_cell.length_c   1.000
_cell.angle_alpha   90.00
_cell.angle_beta   90.00
_cell.angle_gamma   90.00
#
_symmetry.space_group_name_H-M   'P 1'
#
loop_
_entity.id
_entity.type
_entity.pdbx_description
1 polymer ?
#
loop_
_entity_poly.entity_id
_entity_poly.type
_entity_poly.pdbx_seq_one_letter_code
_entity_poly.pdbx_strand_id
1 'polypeptide(L)'
;MVNSPFNTGQDWEKIKKTLRSNIISKLERILKENISNNIVEERIYTPVDLELNTNSHQGSLYGISSNNKFSAFLRHPNFLKKIPNLYFCGGSVHPGGGIPLCLLSAKIVSNLIEK
;
A
#
# COMPACT_ATOMS: atom_id res chain seq x y z
N MET A 1 1.57 -8.60 -4.67
CA MET A 1 2.06 -7.40 -3.97
C MET A 1 2.96 -7.88 -2.85
N VAL A 2 4.24 -7.53 -2.88
CA VAL A 2 5.20 -7.94 -1.84
C VAL A 2 5.53 -6.68 -1.05
N ASN A 3 5.10 -6.64 0.22
CA ASN A 3 5.52 -5.59 1.14
C ASN A 3 6.93 -5.94 1.63
N SER A 4 7.89 -5.15 1.23
CA SER A 4 9.26 -5.24 1.72
C SER A 4 9.65 -3.91 2.35
N PRO A 5 10.37 -3.92 3.48
CA PRO A 5 10.82 -2.67 4.09
C PRO A 5 11.78 -1.93 3.14
N PHE A 6 11.61 -0.63 3.06
CA PHE A 6 12.34 0.28 2.18
C PHE A 6 13.86 0.21 2.35
N ASN A 7 14.35 0.01 3.55
CA ASN A 7 15.76 0.27 3.89
C ASN A 7 16.46 -0.95 4.51
N THR A 8 16.49 -2.05 3.78
CA THR A 8 17.26 -3.26 4.18
C THR A 8 18.50 -3.51 3.30
N GLY A 9 18.99 -2.47 2.61
CA GLY A 9 20.15 -2.59 1.72
C GLY A 9 19.89 -3.35 0.42
N GLN A 10 18.64 -3.44 0.00
CA GLN A 10 18.25 -4.16 -1.21
C GLN A 10 18.56 -3.36 -2.46
N ASP A 11 19.10 -4.04 -3.46
CA ASP A 11 19.26 -3.53 -4.82
C ASP A 11 17.90 -3.63 -5.56
N TRP A 12 17.11 -2.57 -5.50
CA TRP A 12 15.78 -2.52 -6.13
C TRP A 12 15.83 -2.67 -7.65
N GLU A 13 16.89 -2.20 -8.31
CA GLU A 13 17.04 -2.36 -9.76
C GLU A 13 17.23 -3.83 -10.15
N LYS A 14 18.05 -4.54 -9.41
CA LYS A 14 18.24 -5.98 -9.60
C LYS A 14 16.96 -6.76 -9.29
N ILE A 15 16.27 -6.39 -8.21
CA ILE A 15 15.00 -7.02 -7.80
C ILE A 15 13.94 -6.81 -8.88
N LYS A 16 13.77 -5.58 -9.38
CA LYS A 16 12.81 -5.28 -10.48
C LYS A 16 13.05 -6.17 -11.68
N LYS A 17 14.30 -6.25 -12.15
CA LYS A 17 14.66 -7.07 -13.32
C LYS A 17 14.35 -8.55 -13.11
N THR A 18 14.72 -9.09 -11.95
CA THR A 18 14.49 -10.50 -11.61
C THR A 18 13.00 -10.82 -11.48
N LEU A 19 12.25 -9.99 -10.75
CA LEU A 19 10.81 -10.17 -10.59
C LEU A 19 10.06 -10.03 -11.92
N ARG A 20 10.42 -9.04 -12.73
CA ARG A 20 9.85 -8.88 -14.06
C ARG A 20 10.02 -10.15 -14.90
N SER A 21 11.25 -10.64 -15.02
CA SER A 21 11.54 -11.87 -15.77
C SER A 21 10.72 -13.06 -15.27
N ASN A 22 10.68 -13.26 -13.95
CA ASN A 22 9.93 -14.36 -13.34
C ASN A 22 8.42 -14.25 -13.57
N ILE A 23 7.85 -13.05 -13.49
CA ILE A 23 6.42 -12.82 -13.74
C ILE A 23 6.08 -13.07 -15.17
N ILE A 24 6.84 -12.53 -16.12
CA ILE A 24 6.63 -12.73 -17.56
C ILE A 24 6.70 -14.23 -17.90
N SER A 25 7.77 -14.91 -17.49
CA SER A 25 7.93 -16.35 -17.75
C SER A 25 6.78 -17.18 -17.13
N LYS A 26 6.29 -16.78 -15.95
CA LYS A 26 5.15 -17.44 -15.32
C LYS A 26 3.86 -17.22 -16.10
N LEU A 27 3.62 -16.00 -16.59
CA LEU A 27 2.45 -15.67 -17.41
C LEU A 27 2.48 -16.41 -18.74
N GLU A 28 3.60 -16.39 -19.45
CA GLU A 28 3.77 -17.11 -20.73
C GLU A 28 3.52 -18.61 -20.59
N ARG A 29 3.98 -19.20 -19.46
CA ARG A 29 3.72 -20.61 -19.18
C ARG A 29 2.23 -20.91 -18.91
N ILE A 30 1.52 -19.99 -18.24
CA ILE A 30 0.08 -20.16 -17.92
C ILE A 30 -0.76 -19.93 -19.18
N LEU A 31 -0.48 -18.86 -19.92
CA LEU A 31 -1.24 -18.47 -21.10
C LEU A 31 -0.87 -19.30 -22.34
N LYS A 32 0.28 -19.97 -22.30
CA LYS A 32 0.87 -20.73 -23.44
C LYS A 32 1.12 -19.84 -24.67
N GLU A 33 1.39 -18.57 -24.43
CA GLU A 33 1.63 -17.56 -25.45
C GLU A 33 2.85 -16.71 -25.07
N ASN A 34 3.58 -16.21 -26.07
CA ASN A 34 4.65 -15.24 -25.84
C ASN A 34 4.04 -13.86 -25.68
N ILE A 35 4.02 -13.34 -24.45
CA ILE A 35 3.46 -12.03 -24.13
C ILE A 35 4.51 -10.93 -24.15
N SER A 36 5.80 -11.27 -24.11
CA SER A 36 6.89 -10.29 -24.05
C SER A 36 6.84 -9.29 -25.20
N ASN A 37 6.46 -9.76 -26.40
CA ASN A 37 6.36 -8.92 -27.60
C ASN A 37 5.05 -8.12 -27.69
N ASN A 38 4.08 -8.43 -26.85
CA ASN A 38 2.76 -7.81 -26.85
C ASN A 38 2.58 -6.78 -25.73
N ILE A 39 3.63 -6.53 -24.92
CA ILE A 39 3.60 -5.53 -23.85
C ILE A 39 3.67 -4.14 -24.48
N VAL A 40 2.57 -3.39 -24.40
CA VAL A 40 2.47 -2.02 -24.92
C VAL A 40 2.94 -1.01 -23.88
N GLU A 41 2.63 -1.25 -22.60
CA GLU A 41 3.03 -0.37 -21.51
C GLU A 41 3.33 -1.20 -20.26
N GLU A 42 4.36 -0.81 -19.52
CA GLU A 42 4.75 -1.45 -18.27
C GLU A 42 5.13 -0.39 -17.23
N ARG A 43 4.61 -0.53 -16.01
CA ARG A 43 5.00 0.31 -14.89
C ARG A 43 5.30 -0.57 -13.68
N ILE A 44 6.47 -0.36 -13.10
CA ILE A 44 6.92 -1.08 -11.90
C ILE A 44 7.22 -0.05 -10.82
N TYR A 45 6.53 -0.17 -9.70
CA TYR A 45 6.76 0.67 -8.52
C TYR A 45 7.43 -0.12 -7.42
N THR A 46 8.55 0.38 -6.95
CA THR A 46 9.22 -0.11 -5.75
C THR A 46 8.66 0.60 -4.50
N PRO A 47 8.94 0.13 -3.29
CA PRO A 47 8.66 0.89 -2.07
C PRO A 47 9.28 2.29 -2.07
N VAL A 48 10.46 2.46 -2.68
CA VAL A 48 11.12 3.78 -2.87
C VAL A 48 10.24 4.70 -3.72
N ASP A 49 9.79 4.21 -4.88
CA ASP A 49 8.93 4.99 -5.78
C ASP A 49 7.61 5.35 -5.09
N LEU A 50 7.05 4.43 -4.30
CA LEU A 50 5.81 4.68 -3.55
C LEU A 50 6.02 5.75 -2.49
N GLU A 51 7.11 5.71 -1.72
CA GLU A 51 7.42 6.75 -0.73
C GLU A 51 7.59 8.11 -1.38
N LEU A 52 8.35 8.21 -2.47
CA LEU A 52 8.56 9.45 -3.19
C LEU A 52 7.26 10.04 -3.77
N ASN A 53 6.38 9.18 -4.29
CA ASN A 53 5.16 9.62 -4.96
C ASN A 53 3.99 9.91 -4.00
N THR A 54 3.97 9.28 -2.82
CA THR A 54 2.82 9.32 -1.91
C THR A 54 3.16 9.85 -0.51
N ASN A 55 4.42 10.13 -0.22
CA ASN A 55 4.95 10.42 1.13
C ASN A 55 4.59 9.34 2.17
N SER A 56 4.30 8.11 1.72
CA SER A 56 4.03 7.00 2.62
C SER A 56 5.32 6.53 3.28
N HIS A 57 5.32 6.40 4.60
CA HIS A 57 6.49 5.97 5.35
C HIS A 57 7.00 4.62 4.85
N GLN A 58 8.25 4.57 4.36
CA GLN A 58 8.90 3.38 3.81
C GLN A 58 8.09 2.69 2.69
N GLY A 59 7.35 3.44 1.88
CA GLY A 59 6.51 2.90 0.81
C GLY A 59 5.28 2.11 1.28
N SER A 60 4.87 2.30 2.52
CA SER A 60 3.73 1.61 3.14
C SER A 60 2.42 2.28 2.76
N LEU A 61 1.74 1.82 1.71
CA LEU A 61 0.48 2.41 1.22
C LEU A 61 -0.69 2.29 2.20
N TYR A 62 -0.69 1.28 3.06
CA TYR A 62 -1.84 0.95 3.92
C TYR A 62 -1.53 1.08 5.42
N GLY A 63 -0.44 1.76 5.77
CA GLY A 63 -0.01 1.91 7.15
C GLY A 63 0.44 0.57 7.77
N ILE A 64 0.14 0.36 9.04
CA ILE A 64 0.56 -0.84 9.78
C ILE A 64 -0.05 -2.10 9.15
N SER A 65 0.81 -3.10 8.92
CA SER A 65 0.42 -4.40 8.37
C SER A 65 -0.59 -5.12 9.29
N SER A 66 -1.61 -5.73 8.69
CA SER A 66 -2.65 -6.49 9.39
C SER A 66 -2.30 -7.98 9.56
N ASN A 67 -1.03 -8.34 9.56
CA ASN A 67 -0.57 -9.75 9.64
C ASN A 67 -0.85 -10.42 11.01
N ASN A 68 -1.20 -9.64 12.02
CA ASN A 68 -1.60 -10.12 13.34
C ASN A 68 -3.03 -9.64 13.64
N LYS A 69 -3.86 -10.49 14.25
CA LYS A 69 -5.24 -10.16 14.66
C LYS A 69 -5.31 -8.89 15.51
N PHE A 70 -4.31 -8.65 16.35
CA PHE A 70 -4.21 -7.44 17.18
C PHE A 70 -3.79 -6.19 16.40
N SER A 71 -2.97 -6.32 15.37
CA SER A 71 -2.52 -5.17 14.56
C SER A 71 -3.65 -4.52 13.77
N ALA A 72 -4.69 -5.28 13.42
CA ALA A 72 -5.89 -4.73 12.78
C ALA A 72 -6.67 -3.78 13.71
N PHE A 73 -6.66 -4.05 15.03
CA PHE A 73 -7.32 -3.21 16.05
C PHE A 73 -6.45 -2.06 16.55
N LEU A 74 -5.11 -2.15 16.36
CA LEU A 74 -4.14 -1.14 16.82
C LEU A 74 -3.84 -0.07 15.76
N ARG A 75 -4.67 0.08 14.74
CA ARG A 75 -4.51 1.17 13.77
C ARG A 75 -4.70 2.52 14.44
N HIS A 76 -3.99 3.52 13.93
CA HIS A 76 -4.12 4.88 14.42
C HIS A 76 -5.60 5.31 14.42
N PRO A 77 -6.12 5.89 15.50
CA PRO A 77 -7.51 6.36 15.52
C PRO A 77 -7.71 7.54 14.57
N ASN A 78 -8.96 7.82 14.25
CA ASN A 78 -9.33 8.91 13.36
C ASN A 78 -9.19 10.31 13.96
N PHE A 79 -8.70 10.43 15.20
CA PHE A 79 -8.49 11.70 15.90
C PHE A 79 -7.32 11.63 16.88
N LEU A 80 -6.79 12.78 17.25
CA LEU A 80 -5.78 12.92 18.30
C LEU A 80 -6.37 13.63 19.52
N LYS A 81 -6.38 12.96 20.68
CA LYS A 81 -6.84 13.57 21.94
C LYS A 81 -6.01 14.79 22.38
N LYS A 82 -4.71 14.82 21.98
CA LYS A 82 -3.78 15.90 22.38
C LYS A 82 -3.92 17.17 21.53
N ILE A 83 -4.50 17.05 20.33
CA ILE A 83 -4.65 18.17 19.39
C ILE A 83 -6.14 18.25 19.02
N PRO A 84 -6.88 19.21 19.58
CA PRO A 84 -8.29 19.43 19.27
C PRO A 84 -8.48 19.70 17.77
N ASN A 85 -9.57 19.21 17.20
CA ASN A 85 -9.96 19.42 15.80
C ASN A 85 -8.97 18.85 14.75
N LEU A 86 -8.08 17.95 15.16
CA LEU A 86 -7.24 17.21 14.22
C LEU A 86 -7.81 15.82 13.99
N TYR A 87 -8.22 15.56 12.77
CA TYR A 87 -8.81 14.29 12.34
C TYR A 87 -8.03 13.66 11.20
N PHE A 88 -8.09 12.33 11.12
CA PHE A 88 -7.45 11.55 10.07
C PHE A 88 -8.45 10.61 9.42
N CYS A 89 -8.47 10.55 8.08
CA CYS A 89 -9.26 9.57 7.36
C CYS A 89 -8.45 8.92 6.23
N GLY A 90 -8.84 7.73 5.83
CA GLY A 90 -8.21 6.99 4.74
C GLY A 90 -7.70 5.60 5.14
N GLY A 91 -6.92 5.00 4.26
CA GLY A 91 -6.49 3.60 4.41
C GLY A 91 -5.41 3.34 5.45
N SER A 92 -4.70 4.37 5.90
CA SER A 92 -3.61 4.24 6.88
C SER A 92 -4.10 4.31 8.34
N VAL A 93 -5.33 4.75 8.58
CA VAL A 93 -5.97 4.87 9.88
C VAL A 93 -7.15 3.91 10.02
N HIS A 94 -7.80 3.93 11.20
CA HIS A 94 -8.98 3.09 11.43
C HIS A 94 -10.12 3.39 10.43
N PRO A 95 -10.83 2.38 9.88
CA PRO A 95 -10.68 0.94 10.10
C PRO A 95 -9.65 0.25 9.21
N GLY A 96 -9.05 0.92 8.23
CA GLY A 96 -7.97 0.35 7.43
C GLY A 96 -8.06 0.62 5.93
N GLY A 97 -7.25 -0.10 5.13
CA GLY A 97 -7.16 0.06 3.69
C GLY A 97 -8.24 -0.65 2.90
N GLY A 98 -8.44 -0.18 1.68
CA GLY A 98 -9.49 -0.63 0.75
C GLY A 98 -10.61 0.39 0.64
N ILE A 99 -11.21 0.52 -0.55
CA ILE A 99 -12.22 1.56 -0.84
C ILE A 99 -13.36 1.58 0.18
N PRO A 100 -14.02 0.44 0.53
CA PRO A 100 -15.11 0.46 1.50
C PRO A 100 -14.68 0.95 2.89
N LEU A 101 -13.48 0.56 3.34
CA LEU A 101 -12.95 0.96 4.64
C LEU A 101 -12.50 2.42 4.66
N CYS A 102 -11.98 2.94 3.56
CA CYS A 102 -11.67 4.37 3.42
C CYS A 102 -12.94 5.23 3.49
N LEU A 103 -14.02 4.81 2.84
CA LEU A 103 -15.32 5.49 2.93
C LEU A 103 -15.90 5.43 4.34
N LEU A 104 -15.76 4.30 5.03
CA LEU A 104 -16.16 4.18 6.43
C LEU A 104 -15.31 5.08 7.34
N SER A 105 -14.01 5.18 7.08
CA SER A 105 -13.12 6.10 7.78
C SER A 105 -13.57 7.55 7.64
N ALA A 106 -13.95 7.97 6.42
CA ALA A 106 -14.48 9.31 6.16
C ALA A 106 -15.80 9.56 6.91
N LYS A 107 -16.72 8.58 6.91
CA LYS A 107 -17.98 8.66 7.66
C LYS A 107 -17.76 8.79 9.17
N ILE A 108 -16.79 8.06 9.73
CA ILE A 108 -16.44 8.18 11.15
C ILE A 108 -15.98 9.61 11.45
N VAL A 109 -15.12 10.20 10.61
CA VAL A 109 -14.63 11.58 10.81
C VAL A 109 -15.75 12.59 10.67
N SER A 110 -16.64 12.47 9.68
CA SER A 110 -17.82 13.33 9.53
C SER A 110 -18.65 13.35 10.83
N ASN A 111 -18.98 12.17 11.35
CA ASN A 111 -19.76 12.06 12.60
C ASN A 111 -19.03 12.63 13.84
N LEU A 112 -17.70 12.73 13.82
CA LEU A 112 -16.93 13.33 14.91
C LEU A 112 -16.93 14.86 14.83
N ILE A 113 -16.99 15.42 13.61
CA ILE A 113 -17.01 16.88 13.37
C ILE A 113 -18.41 17.46 13.66
N GLU A 114 -19.47 16.70 13.37
CA GLU A 114 -20.87 17.13 13.56
C GLU A 114 -21.35 17.13 15.02
N LYS A 115 -20.53 16.66 15.96
CA LYS A 115 -20.81 16.66 17.40
C LYS A 115 -20.28 17.91 18.09
#